data_3f4a247fb1153662ee68de6749337e9c
#
_entry.id   3f4a247fb1153662ee68de6749337e9c
#
_cell.length_a   1.000
_cell.length_b   1.000
_cell.length_c   1.000
_cell.angle_alpha   90.00
_cell.angle_beta   90.00
_cell.angle_gamma   90.00
#
_symmetry.space_group_name_H-M   'P 1'
#
loop_
_entity.id
_entity.type
_entity.pdbx_description
1 polymer ?
#
loop_
_entity_poly.entity_id
_entity_poly.type
_entity_poly.pdbx_seq_one_letter_code
_entity_poly.pdbx_strand_id
1 'polypeptide(L)'
;MTNQDEFQRLLGNPEPLLALAPMQDVTDLPFWKLMAQYGGADVYFTEYFRVHGTSHLEKWILESITKNPTGRPVIAQLIGNDVPSLVRAAKELQQYPIAGVDLNLGCPAPIVYRKCAGGGLLREPKRVDAILGALRDAVTVKFSVKTRLGFDSPEVFDEFLPIFARHSLDLLTVHGRTVKEMYRSEVHYDYIARAVAAMPCPVLANGNVYSAQKALEVLDLTRARGLMIGRGIIRNPWLFEQIRQLQRGSEIFVPDGFAVLNYIRALFETVRPPQIREAAHIQKMKKYLNYIGLGIEPTGQFLHRIRRATTEVEFFRICEDYLSHRQPMTLEPFTLELKETDVMAGEHL
;
A
#
# COMPACT_ATOMS: atom_id res chain seq x y z
N MET A 1 -10.93 24.20 -2.78
CA MET A 1 -9.60 23.74 -2.33
C MET A 1 -9.14 22.69 -3.32
N THR A 2 -7.97 22.85 -3.91
CA THR A 2 -7.41 21.85 -4.85
C THR A 2 -6.89 20.61 -4.09
N ASN A 3 -6.68 19.49 -4.80
CA ASN A 3 -6.03 18.31 -4.20
C ASN A 3 -4.65 18.64 -3.62
N GLN A 4 -3.92 19.56 -4.25
CA GLN A 4 -2.61 20.01 -3.77
C GLN A 4 -2.73 20.81 -2.46
N ASP A 5 -3.68 21.76 -2.38
CA ASP A 5 -3.89 22.54 -1.17
C ASP A 5 -4.29 21.65 0.02
N GLU A 6 -5.20 20.70 -0.22
CA GLU A 6 -5.62 19.74 0.82
C GLU A 6 -4.44 18.85 1.26
N PHE A 7 -3.64 18.35 0.33
CA PHE A 7 -2.47 17.55 0.68
C PHE A 7 -1.43 18.35 1.46
N GLN A 8 -1.18 19.62 1.06
CA GLN A 8 -0.30 20.52 1.81
C GLN A 8 -0.81 20.75 3.23
N ARG A 9 -2.11 20.95 3.40
CA ARG A 9 -2.76 21.10 4.71
C ARG A 9 -2.57 19.84 5.57
N LEU A 10 -2.75 18.64 4.99
CA LEU A 10 -2.56 17.37 5.68
C LEU A 10 -1.11 17.14 6.12
N LEU A 11 -0.14 17.54 5.31
CA LEU A 11 1.28 17.47 5.69
C LEU A 11 1.62 18.41 6.86
N GLY A 12 0.93 19.55 6.98
CA GLY A 12 1.12 20.52 8.06
C GLY A 12 0.33 20.24 9.35
N ASN A 13 -0.62 19.28 9.33
CA ASN A 13 -1.40 18.92 10.51
C ASN A 13 -0.52 18.28 11.60
N PRO A 14 -0.85 18.46 12.91
CA PRO A 14 -0.14 17.76 13.98
C PRO A 14 -0.45 16.26 14.01
N GLU A 15 -1.64 15.84 13.58
CA GLU A 15 -2.04 14.43 13.55
C GLU A 15 -1.27 13.64 12.48
N PRO A 16 -0.84 12.40 12.76
CA PRO A 16 -0.14 11.57 11.79
C PRO A 16 -0.93 11.36 10.51
N LEU A 17 -0.28 11.54 9.37
CA LEU A 17 -0.86 11.30 8.06
C LEU A 17 -1.04 9.81 7.80
N LEU A 18 -2.24 9.37 7.45
CA LEU A 18 -2.57 7.98 7.15
C LEU A 18 -2.76 7.79 5.65
N ALA A 19 -1.86 7.05 5.01
CA ALA A 19 -1.87 6.80 3.58
C ALA A 19 -2.24 5.35 3.25
N LEU A 20 -3.05 5.14 2.21
CA LEU A 20 -3.26 3.82 1.64
C LEU A 20 -2.09 3.47 0.70
N ALA A 21 -1.43 2.34 0.97
CA ALA A 21 -0.33 1.87 0.12
C ALA A 21 -0.83 1.39 -1.25
N PRO A 22 -0.14 1.74 -2.35
CA PRO A 22 -0.42 1.20 -3.66
C PRO A 22 -0.02 -0.28 -3.72
N MET A 23 -1.00 -1.15 -3.96
CA MET A 23 -0.81 -2.60 -4.15
C MET A 23 -1.48 -3.03 -5.44
N GLN A 24 -0.66 -3.46 -6.42
CA GLN A 24 -1.10 -3.80 -7.76
C GLN A 24 -2.20 -4.87 -7.75
N ASP A 25 -3.27 -4.67 -8.51
CA ASP A 25 -4.47 -5.51 -8.62
C ASP A 25 -5.24 -5.71 -7.30
N VAL A 26 -5.01 -4.85 -6.29
CA VAL A 26 -5.63 -4.97 -4.96
C VAL A 26 -6.21 -3.64 -4.49
N THR A 27 -5.42 -2.56 -4.45
CA THR A 27 -5.88 -1.26 -3.95
C THR A 27 -6.33 -0.34 -5.08
N ASP A 28 -7.17 -0.89 -5.96
CA ASP A 28 -7.78 -0.23 -7.11
C ASP A 28 -8.97 0.69 -6.72
N LEU A 29 -9.56 1.35 -7.70
CA LEU A 29 -10.71 2.24 -7.51
C LEU A 29 -11.90 1.60 -6.79
N PRO A 30 -12.34 0.36 -7.12
CA PRO A 30 -13.36 -0.36 -6.34
C PRO A 30 -12.99 -0.52 -4.86
N PHE A 31 -11.74 -0.87 -4.57
CA PHE A 31 -11.28 -0.99 -3.19
C PHE A 31 -11.29 0.36 -2.45
N TRP A 32 -10.89 1.48 -3.12
CA TRP A 32 -10.99 2.82 -2.52
C TRP A 32 -12.43 3.19 -2.15
N LYS A 33 -13.37 2.88 -3.04
CA LYS A 33 -14.80 3.12 -2.80
C LYS A 33 -15.29 2.39 -1.55
N LEU A 34 -14.83 1.16 -1.36
CA LEU A 34 -15.17 0.39 -0.17
C LEU A 34 -14.51 0.98 1.08
N MET A 35 -13.21 1.30 1.03
CA MET A 35 -12.47 1.86 2.17
C MET A 35 -13.04 3.18 2.66
N ALA A 36 -13.57 4.02 1.77
CA ALA A 36 -14.23 5.26 2.14
C ALA A 36 -15.42 5.06 3.11
N GLN A 37 -16.06 3.88 3.08
CA GLN A 37 -17.17 3.53 3.97
C GLN A 37 -16.69 3.11 5.37
N TYR A 38 -15.41 2.78 5.53
CA TYR A 38 -14.77 2.34 6.78
C TYR A 38 -13.87 3.41 7.41
N GLY A 39 -14.05 4.68 7.04
CA GLY A 39 -13.26 5.79 7.56
C GLY A 39 -12.09 6.20 6.66
N GLY A 40 -11.64 5.35 5.75
CA GLY A 40 -10.67 5.65 4.69
C GLY A 40 -9.34 6.25 5.11
N ALA A 41 -8.42 6.37 4.15
CA ALA A 41 -7.14 7.06 4.32
C ALA A 41 -7.28 8.59 4.17
N ASP A 42 -6.29 9.33 4.63
CA ASP A 42 -6.20 10.79 4.40
C ASP A 42 -5.68 11.10 2.99
N VAL A 43 -4.86 10.20 2.43
CA VAL A 43 -4.32 10.30 1.07
C VAL A 43 -4.25 8.91 0.41
N TYR A 44 -4.56 8.89 -0.88
CA TYR A 44 -4.54 7.67 -1.69
C TYR A 44 -3.44 7.73 -2.74
N PHE A 45 -2.76 6.61 -2.93
CA PHE A 45 -1.79 6.43 -4.01
C PHE A 45 -2.37 5.50 -5.07
N THR A 46 -2.29 5.89 -6.35
CA THR A 46 -2.74 5.00 -7.41
C THR A 46 -1.85 3.76 -7.47
N GLU A 47 -2.35 2.68 -8.03
CA GLU A 47 -1.47 1.65 -8.57
C GLU A 47 -0.48 2.32 -9.53
N TYR A 48 0.68 1.70 -9.74
CA TYR A 48 1.71 2.34 -10.55
C TYR A 48 1.41 2.27 -12.05
N PHE A 49 1.56 3.39 -12.73
CA PHE A 49 1.65 3.45 -14.18
C PHE A 49 2.98 2.87 -14.65
N ARG A 50 2.92 1.88 -15.55
CA ARG A 50 4.13 1.25 -16.12
C ARG A 50 4.68 2.10 -17.25
N VAL A 51 5.88 2.67 -17.03
CA VAL A 51 6.47 3.65 -17.94
C VAL A 51 7.66 3.04 -18.68
N HIS A 52 7.57 3.09 -20.02
CA HIS A 52 8.62 2.70 -20.96
C HIS A 52 8.44 3.45 -22.28
N GLY A 53 9.33 3.26 -23.27
CA GLY A 53 9.38 4.05 -24.52
C GLY A 53 8.06 4.19 -25.27
N THR A 54 7.25 3.14 -25.29
CA THR A 54 5.97 3.09 -26.02
C THR A 54 4.73 3.02 -25.12
N SER A 55 4.90 3.17 -23.80
CA SER A 55 3.77 3.11 -22.87
C SER A 55 2.89 4.36 -22.95
N HIS A 56 1.61 4.15 -22.67
CA HIS A 56 0.63 5.19 -22.39
C HIS A 56 0.12 5.00 -20.96
N LEU A 57 -0.48 6.04 -20.39
CA LEU A 57 -1.11 5.93 -19.08
C LEU A 57 -2.31 4.97 -19.15
N GLU A 58 -2.34 3.99 -18.26
CA GLU A 58 -3.39 2.98 -18.20
C GLU A 58 -4.74 3.64 -17.82
N LYS A 59 -5.74 3.53 -18.71
CA LYS A 59 -7.05 4.18 -18.54
C LYS A 59 -7.75 3.82 -17.23
N TRP A 60 -7.65 2.57 -16.82
CA TRP A 60 -8.30 2.10 -15.60
C TRP A 60 -7.65 2.68 -14.32
N ILE A 61 -6.33 3.00 -14.35
CA ILE A 61 -5.67 3.72 -13.26
C ILE A 61 -6.07 5.21 -13.31
N LEU A 62 -6.15 5.83 -14.50
CA LEU A 62 -6.64 7.20 -14.67
C LEU A 62 -8.06 7.39 -14.13
N GLU A 63 -8.90 6.35 -14.21
CA GLU A 63 -10.23 6.39 -13.61
C GLU A 63 -10.20 6.54 -12.09
N SER A 64 -9.17 6.01 -11.42
CA SER A 64 -9.00 6.20 -9.97
C SER A 64 -8.77 7.68 -9.61
N ILE A 65 -8.17 8.45 -10.51
CA ILE A 65 -7.95 9.88 -10.35
C ILE A 65 -9.22 10.67 -10.68
N THR A 66 -9.80 10.40 -11.85
CA THR A 66 -10.91 11.20 -12.40
C THR A 66 -12.26 10.91 -11.74
N LYS A 67 -12.46 9.68 -11.28
CA LYS A 67 -13.69 9.22 -10.60
C LYS A 67 -13.52 9.08 -9.08
N ASN A 68 -12.43 9.58 -8.52
CA ASN A 68 -12.08 9.45 -7.10
C ASN A 68 -13.31 9.60 -6.17
N PRO A 69 -13.80 8.52 -5.54
CA PRO A 69 -15.00 8.53 -4.71
C PRO A 69 -14.72 8.94 -3.26
N THR A 70 -13.45 9.12 -2.90
CA THR A 70 -13.02 9.30 -1.51
C THR A 70 -13.08 10.76 -1.07
N GLY A 71 -13.05 11.70 -2.02
CA GLY A 71 -12.93 13.13 -1.73
C GLY A 71 -11.57 13.52 -1.13
N ARG A 72 -10.60 12.61 -1.11
CA ARG A 72 -9.25 12.80 -0.56
C ARG A 72 -8.22 13.01 -1.65
N PRO A 73 -7.08 13.66 -1.35
CA PRO A 73 -5.99 13.84 -2.31
C PRO A 73 -5.49 12.51 -2.88
N VAL A 74 -5.18 12.51 -4.18
CA VAL A 74 -4.61 11.37 -4.90
C VAL A 74 -3.24 11.70 -5.41
N ILE A 75 -2.28 10.80 -5.15
CA ILE A 75 -0.92 10.85 -5.68
C ILE A 75 -0.78 9.77 -6.75
N ALA A 76 -0.36 10.16 -7.96
CA ALA A 76 -0.19 9.26 -9.08
C ALA A 76 1.20 8.62 -9.05
N GLN A 77 1.27 7.29 -8.95
CA GLN A 77 2.55 6.58 -8.85
C GLN A 77 3.05 6.10 -10.22
N LEU A 78 4.32 6.37 -10.52
CA LEU A 78 5.03 5.90 -11.71
C LEU A 78 6.01 4.77 -11.34
N ILE A 79 6.19 3.81 -12.25
CA ILE A 79 7.28 2.84 -12.19
C ILE A 79 7.95 2.72 -13.57
N GLY A 80 9.27 2.82 -13.60
CA GLY A 80 10.05 2.77 -14.84
C GLY A 80 11.52 3.04 -14.56
N ASN A 81 12.34 3.07 -15.62
CA ASN A 81 13.77 3.31 -15.53
C ASN A 81 14.31 4.17 -16.70
N ASP A 82 13.44 4.53 -17.65
CA ASP A 82 13.78 5.36 -18.80
C ASP A 82 13.41 6.83 -18.53
N VAL A 83 14.43 7.69 -18.40
CA VAL A 83 14.24 9.10 -17.99
C VAL A 83 13.29 9.85 -18.92
N PRO A 84 13.48 9.84 -20.28
CA PRO A 84 12.56 10.56 -21.17
C PRO A 84 11.11 10.13 -21.04
N SER A 85 10.86 8.83 -20.89
CA SER A 85 9.52 8.28 -20.73
C SER A 85 8.88 8.64 -19.40
N LEU A 86 9.66 8.59 -18.31
CA LEU A 86 9.19 9.01 -16.97
C LEU A 86 8.82 10.50 -16.96
N VAL A 87 9.64 11.36 -17.55
CA VAL A 87 9.36 12.79 -17.69
C VAL A 87 8.10 13.04 -18.51
N ARG A 88 7.93 12.34 -19.64
CA ARG A 88 6.71 12.43 -20.47
C ARG A 88 5.47 12.05 -19.66
N ALA A 89 5.49 10.89 -18.99
CA ALA A 89 4.37 10.40 -18.19
C ALA A 89 4.05 11.33 -17.00
N ALA A 90 5.07 11.85 -16.33
CA ALA A 90 4.90 12.82 -15.24
C ALA A 90 4.24 14.12 -15.72
N LYS A 91 4.64 14.65 -16.87
CA LYS A 91 4.02 15.84 -17.48
C LYS A 91 2.56 15.59 -17.89
N GLU A 92 2.26 14.41 -18.44
CA GLU A 92 0.90 14.03 -18.83
C GLU A 92 0.00 13.89 -17.60
N LEU A 93 0.47 13.25 -16.52
CA LEU A 93 -0.28 13.09 -15.25
C LEU A 93 -0.66 14.42 -14.62
N GLN A 94 0.15 15.46 -14.75
CA GLN A 94 -0.14 16.78 -14.20
C GLN A 94 -1.32 17.51 -14.88
N GLN A 95 -1.85 16.96 -15.96
CA GLN A 95 -3.09 17.45 -16.59
C GLN A 95 -4.35 16.90 -15.88
N TYR A 96 -4.19 15.97 -14.95
CA TYR A 96 -5.25 15.36 -14.14
C TYR A 96 -5.31 15.98 -12.74
N PRO A 97 -6.43 15.85 -12.01
CA PRO A 97 -6.60 16.43 -10.67
C PRO A 97 -5.83 15.63 -9.59
N ILE A 98 -4.51 15.54 -9.71
CA ILE A 98 -3.63 14.89 -8.75
C ILE A 98 -3.06 15.87 -7.73
N ALA A 99 -2.75 15.38 -6.53
CA ALA A 99 -2.02 16.13 -5.51
C ALA A 99 -0.50 16.08 -5.74
N GLY A 100 -0.01 15.01 -6.34
CA GLY A 100 1.42 14.83 -6.61
C GLY A 100 1.70 13.65 -7.53
N VAL A 101 2.96 13.55 -7.92
CA VAL A 101 3.55 12.42 -8.64
C VAL A 101 4.50 11.68 -7.71
N ASP A 102 4.42 10.36 -7.69
CA ASP A 102 5.27 9.48 -6.89
C ASP A 102 6.11 8.55 -7.76
N LEU A 103 7.38 8.35 -7.41
CA LEU A 103 8.23 7.36 -8.07
C LEU A 103 8.34 6.10 -7.21
N ASN A 104 7.99 4.95 -7.78
CA ASN A 104 8.16 3.65 -7.13
C ASN A 104 9.60 3.15 -7.27
N LEU A 105 10.33 3.09 -6.15
CA LEU A 105 11.66 2.47 -6.02
C LEU A 105 11.64 1.24 -5.10
N GLY A 106 10.46 0.65 -4.84
CA GLY A 106 10.33 -0.40 -3.83
C GLY A 106 9.64 -1.69 -4.30
N CYS A 107 9.12 -1.77 -5.53
CA CYS A 107 8.42 -2.98 -6.00
C CYS A 107 9.37 -4.19 -6.02
N PRO A 108 9.08 -5.27 -5.23
CA PRO A 108 9.98 -6.42 -5.13
C PRO A 108 9.67 -7.52 -6.16
N ALA A 109 8.70 -7.30 -7.07
CA ALA A 109 8.28 -8.31 -8.03
C ALA A 109 9.43 -8.64 -9.02
N PRO A 110 9.77 -9.93 -9.23
CA PRO A 110 10.85 -10.35 -10.14
C PRO A 110 10.70 -9.79 -11.56
N ILE A 111 9.48 -9.74 -12.07
CA ILE A 111 9.19 -9.19 -13.40
C ILE A 111 9.51 -7.69 -13.51
N VAL A 112 9.54 -6.97 -12.39
CA VAL A 112 9.86 -5.54 -12.31
C VAL A 112 11.35 -5.32 -12.08
N TYR A 113 11.92 -5.90 -11.01
CA TYR A 113 13.31 -5.61 -10.65
C TYR A 113 14.33 -6.18 -11.65
N ARG A 114 14.00 -7.27 -12.38
CA ARG A 114 14.85 -7.80 -13.47
C ARG A 114 14.97 -6.83 -14.64
N LYS A 115 14.00 -5.93 -14.82
CA LYS A 115 14.02 -4.85 -15.81
C LYS A 115 14.68 -3.57 -15.26
N CYS A 116 15.38 -3.63 -14.14
CA CYS A 116 15.96 -2.46 -13.45
C CYS A 116 14.95 -1.35 -13.18
N ALA A 117 13.69 -1.70 -12.84
CA ALA A 117 12.65 -0.76 -12.43
C ALA A 117 12.22 -1.04 -10.99
N GLY A 118 11.49 -0.12 -10.36
CA GLY A 118 11.05 -0.26 -8.99
C GLY A 118 12.23 -0.56 -8.05
N GLY A 119 12.14 -1.61 -7.24
CA GLY A 119 13.22 -2.02 -6.34
C GLY A 119 14.53 -2.39 -7.06
N GLY A 120 14.49 -2.72 -8.34
CA GLY A 120 15.69 -3.00 -9.13
C GLY A 120 16.64 -1.83 -9.27
N LEU A 121 16.11 -0.59 -9.23
CA LEU A 121 16.90 0.65 -9.27
C LEU A 121 17.74 0.86 -8.01
N LEU A 122 17.42 0.22 -6.90
CA LEU A 122 18.22 0.31 -5.66
C LEU A 122 19.58 -0.39 -5.74
N ARG A 123 19.98 -0.86 -6.91
CA ARG A 123 21.35 -1.31 -7.25
C ARG A 123 22.15 -0.26 -8.00
N GLU A 124 21.53 0.85 -8.42
CA GLU A 124 22.10 1.84 -9.31
C GLU A 124 21.91 3.28 -8.76
N PRO A 125 22.60 3.68 -7.66
CA PRO A 125 22.39 5.00 -7.02
C PRO A 125 22.54 6.17 -7.99
N LYS A 126 23.52 6.13 -8.90
CA LYS A 126 23.73 7.18 -9.92
C LYS A 126 22.54 7.31 -10.88
N ARG A 127 21.90 6.21 -11.20
CA ARG A 127 20.72 6.21 -12.07
C ARG A 127 19.50 6.75 -11.35
N VAL A 128 19.33 6.39 -10.07
CA VAL A 128 18.29 6.97 -9.21
C VAL A 128 18.45 8.49 -9.14
N ASP A 129 19.68 8.97 -8.91
CA ASP A 129 20.01 10.39 -8.87
C ASP A 129 19.60 11.12 -10.16
N ALA A 130 19.98 10.58 -11.32
CA ALA A 130 19.62 11.15 -12.63
C ALA A 130 18.08 11.15 -12.87
N ILE A 131 17.40 10.08 -12.51
CA ILE A 131 15.93 9.99 -12.64
C ILE A 131 15.24 11.04 -11.75
N LEU A 132 15.67 11.16 -10.48
CA LEU A 132 15.06 12.09 -9.53
C LEU A 132 15.27 13.53 -9.95
N GLY A 133 16.48 13.90 -10.43
CA GLY A 133 16.75 15.23 -10.95
C GLY A 133 15.84 15.59 -12.12
N ALA A 134 15.75 14.71 -13.12
CA ALA A 134 14.91 14.94 -14.30
C ALA A 134 13.40 15.01 -13.93
N LEU A 135 12.95 14.19 -12.99
CA LEU A 135 11.56 14.25 -12.51
C LEU A 135 11.30 15.51 -11.68
N ARG A 136 12.24 15.93 -10.82
CA ARG A 136 12.08 17.17 -10.06
C ARG A 136 11.92 18.39 -10.97
N ASP A 137 12.70 18.47 -12.04
CA ASP A 137 12.61 19.55 -13.03
C ASP A 137 11.28 19.52 -13.81
N ALA A 138 10.70 18.35 -14.01
CA ALA A 138 9.48 18.17 -14.79
C ALA A 138 8.17 18.26 -13.97
N VAL A 139 8.24 18.01 -12.66
CA VAL A 139 7.08 17.94 -11.76
C VAL A 139 6.90 19.27 -11.04
N THR A 140 5.79 19.97 -11.31
CA THR A 140 5.43 21.24 -10.68
C THR A 140 4.43 21.09 -9.51
N VAL A 141 3.76 19.95 -9.43
CA VAL A 141 2.96 19.51 -8.28
C VAL A 141 3.85 18.88 -7.22
N LYS A 142 3.28 18.30 -6.16
CA LYS A 142 4.09 17.58 -5.16
C LYS A 142 4.81 16.39 -5.78
N PHE A 143 6.08 16.20 -5.39
CA PHE A 143 6.90 15.09 -5.85
C PHE A 143 7.32 14.20 -4.68
N SER A 144 6.99 12.93 -4.74
CA SER A 144 7.31 11.96 -3.69
C SER A 144 8.03 10.72 -4.24
N VAL A 145 8.63 9.98 -3.34
CA VAL A 145 9.28 8.71 -3.62
C VAL A 145 8.79 7.66 -2.63
N LYS A 146 8.45 6.47 -3.12
CA LYS A 146 8.22 5.31 -2.29
C LYS A 146 9.33 4.29 -2.50
N THR A 147 10.13 4.03 -1.46
CA THR A 147 11.33 3.19 -1.54
C THR A 147 11.33 2.04 -0.53
N ARG A 148 12.29 1.13 -0.72
CA ARG A 148 12.80 0.18 0.28
C ARG A 148 14.20 0.60 0.71
N LEU A 149 14.78 -0.12 1.69
CA LEU A 149 16.10 0.21 2.26
C LEU A 149 17.26 -0.05 1.30
N GLY A 150 17.10 -0.99 0.39
CA GLY A 150 18.11 -1.38 -0.59
C GLY A 150 17.63 -2.58 -1.37
N PHE A 151 18.47 -3.11 -2.26
CA PHE A 151 18.13 -4.33 -3.01
C PHE A 151 18.41 -5.59 -2.18
N ASP A 152 19.66 -5.82 -1.78
CA ASP A 152 20.11 -6.99 -1.04
C ASP A 152 20.34 -6.70 0.46
N SER A 153 20.82 -5.51 0.78
CA SER A 153 21.27 -5.11 2.11
C SER A 153 20.64 -3.77 2.52
N PRO A 154 20.25 -3.58 3.80
CA PRO A 154 19.73 -2.33 4.30
C PRO A 154 20.81 -1.24 4.47
N GLU A 155 22.09 -1.59 4.63
CA GLU A 155 23.19 -0.64 4.86
C GLU A 155 23.37 0.34 3.69
N VAL A 156 23.07 -0.09 2.45
CA VAL A 156 23.14 0.78 1.28
C VAL A 156 22.13 1.93 1.33
N PHE A 157 21.17 1.89 2.24
CA PHE A 157 20.16 2.95 2.38
C PHE A 157 20.80 4.31 2.72
N ASP A 158 21.87 4.30 3.50
CA ASP A 158 22.59 5.52 3.88
C ASP A 158 23.24 6.22 2.66
N GLU A 159 23.50 5.50 1.56
CA GLU A 159 23.94 6.08 0.29
C GLU A 159 22.81 6.80 -0.46
N PHE A 160 21.56 6.33 -0.29
CA PHE A 160 20.39 6.92 -0.94
C PHE A 160 19.87 8.17 -0.23
N LEU A 161 20.03 8.30 1.08
CA LEU A 161 19.52 9.44 1.84
C LEU A 161 20.01 10.79 1.31
N PRO A 162 21.32 11.01 1.05
CA PRO A 162 21.79 12.25 0.44
C PRO A 162 21.30 12.45 -1.00
N ILE A 163 21.03 11.38 -1.75
CA ILE A 163 20.42 11.47 -3.07
C ILE A 163 18.98 11.98 -2.96
N PHE A 164 18.17 11.39 -2.09
CA PHE A 164 16.79 11.84 -1.87
C PHE A 164 16.72 13.29 -1.37
N ALA A 165 17.60 13.67 -0.43
CA ALA A 165 17.61 14.99 0.17
C ALA A 165 17.90 16.11 -0.84
N ARG A 166 18.85 15.88 -1.81
CA ARG A 166 19.24 16.91 -2.79
C ARG A 166 18.17 17.25 -3.82
N HIS A 167 17.19 16.35 -4.05
CA HIS A 167 16.16 16.53 -5.08
C HIS A 167 14.87 17.17 -4.56
N SER A 168 14.88 17.78 -3.37
CA SER A 168 13.74 18.53 -2.81
C SER A 168 12.41 17.78 -2.92
N LEU A 169 12.41 16.53 -2.43
CA LEU A 169 11.19 15.75 -2.35
C LEU A 169 10.18 16.43 -1.39
N ASP A 170 8.90 16.36 -1.71
CA ASP A 170 7.83 16.83 -0.84
C ASP A 170 7.39 15.77 0.18
N LEU A 171 7.67 14.49 -0.09
CA LEU A 171 7.37 13.35 0.79
C LEU A 171 8.27 12.17 0.43
N LEU A 172 8.75 11.44 1.44
CA LEU A 172 9.41 10.15 1.27
C LEU A 172 8.62 9.06 2.01
N THR A 173 8.32 7.94 1.37
CA THR A 173 7.76 6.75 2.03
C THR A 173 8.80 5.64 2.05
N VAL A 174 9.13 5.14 3.24
CA VAL A 174 10.15 4.11 3.43
C VAL A 174 9.51 2.81 3.93
N HIS A 175 9.59 1.75 3.11
CA HIS A 175 9.33 0.39 3.59
C HIS A 175 10.60 -0.16 4.23
N GLY A 176 10.55 -0.41 5.54
CA GLY A 176 11.71 -0.83 6.35
C GLY A 176 12.20 -2.26 6.07
N ARG A 177 12.29 -2.66 4.79
CA ARG A 177 12.87 -3.92 4.31
C ARG A 177 13.61 -3.71 3.01
N THR A 178 14.56 -4.59 2.69
CA THR A 178 15.18 -4.67 1.38
C THR A 178 14.24 -5.31 0.34
N VAL A 179 14.62 -5.27 -0.94
CA VAL A 179 13.87 -5.95 -2.01
C VAL A 179 13.90 -7.46 -1.82
N LYS A 180 15.03 -8.02 -1.46
CA LYS A 180 15.24 -9.47 -1.26
C LYS A 180 14.51 -10.04 -0.05
N GLU A 181 14.38 -9.26 1.01
CA GLU A 181 13.59 -9.66 2.18
C GLU A 181 12.10 -9.78 1.87
N MET A 182 11.64 -9.09 0.83
CA MET A 182 10.21 -9.07 0.43
C MET A 182 9.29 -8.71 1.61
N TYR A 183 8.72 -9.73 2.29
CA TYR A 183 7.79 -9.58 3.42
C TYR A 183 8.11 -10.58 4.57
N ARG A 184 9.25 -11.26 4.54
CA ARG A 184 9.58 -12.40 5.40
C ARG A 184 10.36 -12.03 6.66
N SER A 185 11.21 -11.00 6.58
CA SER A 185 12.02 -10.53 7.73
C SER A 185 11.23 -9.61 8.64
N GLU A 186 11.82 -9.26 9.79
CA GLU A 186 11.41 -8.13 10.60
C GLU A 186 11.51 -6.82 9.82
N VAL A 187 10.79 -5.80 10.26
CA VAL A 187 10.87 -4.45 9.69
C VAL A 187 11.95 -3.67 10.44
N HIS A 188 12.92 -3.15 9.71
CA HIS A 188 14.00 -2.33 10.24
C HIS A 188 13.51 -0.88 10.47
N TYR A 189 12.78 -0.66 11.57
CA TYR A 189 12.24 0.66 11.91
C TYR A 189 13.31 1.69 12.25
N ASP A 190 14.49 1.26 12.70
CA ASP A 190 15.66 2.09 12.95
C ASP A 190 16.15 2.82 11.68
N TYR A 191 16.12 2.17 10.53
CA TYR A 191 16.44 2.81 9.25
C TYR A 191 15.37 3.83 8.83
N ILE A 192 14.09 3.60 9.17
CA ILE A 192 13.05 4.61 8.96
C ILE A 192 13.31 5.83 9.85
N ALA A 193 13.69 5.62 11.12
CA ALA A 193 14.06 6.71 12.02
C ALA A 193 15.27 7.50 11.50
N ARG A 194 16.29 6.84 10.91
CA ARG A 194 17.41 7.51 10.22
C ARG A 194 16.92 8.37 9.05
N ALA A 195 15.98 7.85 8.22
CA ALA A 195 15.40 8.65 7.16
C ALA A 195 14.68 9.89 7.71
N VAL A 196 13.90 9.76 8.78
CA VAL A 196 13.24 10.90 9.43
C VAL A 196 14.25 11.96 9.89
N ALA A 197 15.38 11.54 10.45
CA ALA A 197 16.41 12.45 10.94
C ALA A 197 17.20 13.12 9.79
N ALA A 198 17.36 12.45 8.65
CA ALA A 198 18.22 12.91 7.53
C ALA A 198 17.45 13.69 6.47
N MET A 199 16.13 13.48 6.33
CA MET A 199 15.38 14.07 5.23
C MET A 199 14.84 15.47 5.59
N PRO A 200 14.93 16.44 4.67
CA PRO A 200 14.32 17.75 4.84
C PRO A 200 12.80 17.75 4.63
N CYS A 201 12.24 16.67 4.11
CA CYS A 201 10.81 16.51 3.87
C CYS A 201 10.18 15.51 4.86
N PRO A 202 8.85 15.52 5.02
CA PRO A 202 8.13 14.52 5.79
C PRO A 202 8.43 13.08 5.31
N VAL A 203 8.49 12.13 6.27
CA VAL A 203 8.68 10.71 5.99
C VAL A 203 7.47 9.92 6.49
N LEU A 204 6.95 9.00 5.67
CA LEU A 204 5.95 8.00 6.07
C LEU A 204 6.63 6.66 6.32
N ALA A 205 6.31 6.06 7.47
CA ALA A 205 6.75 4.71 7.79
C ALA A 205 5.82 3.68 7.13
N ASN A 206 6.41 2.64 6.52
CA ASN A 206 5.67 1.54 5.91
C ASN A 206 6.28 0.19 6.32
N GLY A 207 5.43 -0.76 6.67
CA GLY A 207 5.77 -2.14 7.03
C GLY A 207 5.08 -2.61 8.31
N ASN A 208 4.43 -3.77 8.26
CA ASN A 208 3.83 -4.53 9.36
C ASN A 208 2.95 -3.73 10.36
N VAL A 209 2.20 -2.75 9.88
CA VAL A 209 1.18 -2.07 10.69
C VAL A 209 -0.15 -2.81 10.51
N TYR A 210 -0.55 -3.59 11.50
CA TYR A 210 -1.74 -4.44 11.44
C TYR A 210 -2.81 -4.04 12.48
N SER A 211 -2.46 -3.28 13.52
CA SER A 211 -3.38 -2.79 14.54
C SER A 211 -3.13 -1.32 14.86
N ALA A 212 -4.08 -0.68 15.52
CA ALA A 212 -3.92 0.69 16.00
C ALA A 212 -2.81 0.81 17.04
N GLN A 213 -2.66 -0.17 17.93
CA GLN A 213 -1.56 -0.20 18.90
C GLN A 213 -0.20 -0.24 18.18
N LYS A 214 -0.05 -1.15 17.19
CA LYS A 214 1.18 -1.23 16.41
C LYS A 214 1.45 0.04 15.61
N ALA A 215 0.42 0.74 15.15
CA ALA A 215 0.56 2.03 14.49
C ALA A 215 1.22 3.08 15.39
N LEU A 216 0.76 3.20 16.64
CA LEU A 216 1.35 4.13 17.62
C LEU A 216 2.78 3.76 18.00
N GLU A 217 3.06 2.47 18.20
CA GLU A 217 4.42 1.98 18.45
C GLU A 217 5.38 2.37 17.32
N VAL A 218 4.97 2.16 16.05
CA VAL A 218 5.79 2.50 14.88
C VAL A 218 6.01 4.00 14.78
N LEU A 219 5.00 4.82 15.04
CA LEU A 219 5.14 6.27 15.07
C LEU A 219 6.10 6.73 16.18
N ASP A 220 6.01 6.12 17.36
CA ASP A 220 6.89 6.45 18.48
C ASP A 220 8.35 6.05 18.19
N LEU A 221 8.58 4.84 17.69
CA LEU A 221 9.90 4.34 17.34
C LEU A 221 10.57 5.14 16.21
N THR A 222 9.80 5.53 15.20
CA THR A 222 10.37 6.13 13.98
C THR A 222 10.32 7.64 13.97
N ARG A 223 9.44 8.25 14.75
CA ARG A 223 9.09 9.68 14.69
C ARG A 223 8.64 10.13 13.29
N ALA A 224 8.13 9.19 12.49
CA ALA A 224 7.64 9.47 11.15
C ALA A 224 6.44 10.42 11.18
N ARG A 225 6.27 11.22 10.12
CA ARG A 225 5.14 12.14 9.93
C ARG A 225 3.80 11.41 9.85
N GLY A 226 3.81 10.12 9.55
CA GLY A 226 2.63 9.28 9.43
C GLY A 226 2.97 7.89 8.93
N LEU A 227 1.93 7.17 8.53
CA LEU A 227 2.01 5.77 8.15
C LEU A 227 1.44 5.55 6.75
N MET A 228 2.10 4.73 5.94
CA MET A 228 1.51 4.14 4.76
C MET A 228 1.18 2.67 5.05
N ILE A 229 -0.10 2.29 4.93
CA ILE A 229 -0.58 0.97 5.33
C ILE A 229 -1.17 0.24 4.11
N GLY A 230 -0.75 -0.99 3.88
CA GLY A 230 -1.25 -1.87 2.80
C GLY A 230 -2.01 -3.06 3.35
N ARG A 231 -1.32 -4.18 3.55
CA ARG A 231 -1.90 -5.46 3.98
C ARG A 231 -2.78 -5.37 5.24
N GLY A 232 -2.40 -4.51 6.18
CA GLY A 232 -3.17 -4.28 7.39
C GLY A 232 -4.59 -3.79 7.12
N ILE A 233 -4.76 -2.87 6.15
CA ILE A 233 -6.08 -2.34 5.76
C ILE A 233 -6.93 -3.39 5.04
N ILE A 234 -6.32 -4.26 4.25
CA ILE A 234 -7.07 -5.34 3.58
C ILE A 234 -7.62 -6.31 4.62
N ARG A 235 -6.83 -6.64 5.64
CA ARG A 235 -7.25 -7.53 6.72
C ARG A 235 -8.29 -6.88 7.63
N ASN A 236 -8.10 -5.62 7.94
CA ASN A 236 -8.92 -4.86 8.90
C ASN A 236 -9.29 -3.49 8.30
N PRO A 237 -10.43 -3.37 7.61
CA PRO A 237 -10.82 -2.12 6.95
C PRO A 237 -11.06 -0.96 7.91
N TRP A 238 -11.33 -1.23 9.19
CA TRP A 238 -11.52 -0.22 10.24
C TRP A 238 -10.20 0.36 10.76
N LEU A 239 -9.04 -0.17 10.37
CA LEU A 239 -7.74 0.16 10.97
C LEU A 239 -7.43 1.67 10.96
N PHE A 240 -7.74 2.40 9.88
CA PHE A 240 -7.52 3.85 9.86
C PHE A 240 -8.37 4.56 10.93
N GLU A 241 -9.63 4.19 11.07
CA GLU A 241 -10.50 4.78 12.10
C GLU A 241 -10.09 4.33 13.51
N GLN A 242 -9.69 3.08 13.69
CA GLN A 242 -9.16 2.57 14.97
C GLN A 242 -7.90 3.34 15.40
N ILE A 243 -7.01 3.69 14.48
CA ILE A 243 -5.84 4.52 14.77
C ILE A 243 -6.27 5.89 15.25
N ARG A 244 -7.23 6.53 14.56
CA ARG A 244 -7.76 7.83 14.95
C ARG A 244 -8.48 7.78 16.31
N GLN A 245 -9.25 6.72 16.58
CA GLN A 245 -9.91 6.50 17.87
C GLN A 245 -8.87 6.41 19.00
N LEU A 246 -7.84 5.60 18.83
CA LEU A 246 -6.80 5.43 19.82
C LEU A 246 -6.02 6.73 20.08
N GLN A 247 -5.72 7.51 19.05
CA GLN A 247 -5.06 8.81 19.18
C GLN A 247 -5.91 9.84 19.96
N ARG A 248 -7.23 9.77 19.84
CA ARG A 248 -8.16 10.62 20.59
C ARG A 248 -8.43 10.12 22.01
N GLY A 249 -7.85 9.00 22.42
CA GLY A 249 -8.13 8.33 23.70
C GLY A 249 -9.53 7.72 23.76
N SER A 250 -10.16 7.46 22.62
CA SER A 250 -11.47 6.83 22.54
C SER A 250 -11.33 5.30 22.54
N GLU A 251 -12.40 4.60 22.92
CA GLU A 251 -12.47 3.17 22.79
C GLU A 251 -12.40 2.75 21.33
N ILE A 252 -11.59 1.71 21.05
CA ILE A 252 -11.38 1.19 19.69
C ILE A 252 -12.55 0.26 19.34
N PHE A 253 -13.12 0.47 18.16
CA PHE A 253 -14.08 -0.48 17.59
C PHE A 253 -13.40 -1.83 17.33
N VAL A 254 -13.91 -2.90 17.95
CA VAL A 254 -13.46 -4.28 17.74
C VAL A 254 -14.55 -5.02 16.94
N PRO A 255 -14.27 -5.45 15.70
CA PRO A 255 -15.27 -6.17 14.91
C PRO A 255 -15.56 -7.54 15.49
N ASP A 256 -16.80 -8.02 15.37
CA ASP A 256 -17.17 -9.42 15.57
C ASP A 256 -17.11 -10.21 14.26
N GLY A 257 -17.38 -11.53 14.31
CA GLY A 257 -17.37 -12.38 13.12
C GLY A 257 -18.36 -11.89 12.06
N PHE A 258 -19.57 -11.46 12.44
CA PHE A 258 -20.55 -10.93 11.49
C PHE A 258 -20.09 -9.64 10.80
N ALA A 259 -19.39 -8.76 11.51
CA ALA A 259 -18.83 -7.55 10.93
C ALA A 259 -17.79 -7.88 9.85
N VAL A 260 -16.90 -8.85 10.10
CA VAL A 260 -15.92 -9.34 9.13
C VAL A 260 -16.59 -10.04 7.95
N LEU A 261 -17.63 -10.86 8.19
CA LEU A 261 -18.41 -11.51 7.13
C LEU A 261 -19.09 -10.47 6.22
N ASN A 262 -19.68 -9.43 6.79
CA ASN A 262 -20.29 -8.35 6.05
C ASN A 262 -19.26 -7.54 5.23
N TYR A 263 -18.07 -7.32 5.78
CA TYR A 263 -16.96 -6.73 5.02
C TYR A 263 -16.57 -7.61 3.82
N ILE A 264 -16.44 -8.94 4.00
CA ILE A 264 -16.13 -9.87 2.89
C ILE A 264 -17.21 -9.82 1.82
N ARG A 265 -18.50 -9.77 2.19
CA ARG A 265 -19.62 -9.65 1.25
C ARG A 265 -19.56 -8.32 0.49
N ALA A 266 -19.37 -7.21 1.19
CA ALA A 266 -19.26 -5.90 0.58
C ALA A 266 -18.06 -5.81 -0.37
N LEU A 267 -16.91 -6.39 0.01
CA LEU A 267 -15.72 -6.49 -0.81
C LEU A 267 -15.99 -7.31 -2.07
N PHE A 268 -16.62 -8.48 -1.93
CA PHE A 268 -16.97 -9.37 -3.04
C PHE A 268 -17.79 -8.64 -4.10
N GLU A 269 -18.84 -7.93 -3.70
CA GLU A 269 -19.69 -7.17 -4.62
C GLU A 269 -18.96 -5.97 -5.24
N THR A 270 -18.21 -5.22 -4.42
CA THR A 270 -17.58 -3.97 -4.86
C THR A 270 -16.45 -4.19 -5.85
N VAL A 271 -15.65 -5.26 -5.67
CA VAL A 271 -14.49 -5.52 -6.55
C VAL A 271 -14.82 -6.43 -7.73
N ARG A 272 -16.10 -6.78 -7.92
CA ARG A 272 -16.57 -7.62 -9.02
C ARG A 272 -16.60 -6.83 -10.33
N PRO A 273 -15.71 -7.13 -11.30
CA PRO A 273 -15.79 -6.48 -12.61
C PRO A 273 -17.05 -6.89 -13.37
N PRO A 274 -17.64 -6.00 -14.18
CA PRO A 274 -18.75 -6.37 -15.04
C PRO A 274 -18.42 -7.58 -15.91
N GLN A 275 -19.36 -8.53 -16.03
CA GLN A 275 -19.26 -9.71 -16.92
C GLN A 275 -18.10 -10.68 -16.59
N ILE A 276 -17.47 -10.58 -15.42
CA ILE A 276 -16.44 -11.54 -15.00
C ILE A 276 -17.05 -12.92 -14.79
N ARG A 277 -16.33 -13.96 -15.20
CA ARG A 277 -16.69 -15.35 -14.88
C ARG A 277 -16.55 -15.59 -13.38
N GLU A 278 -17.48 -16.32 -12.78
CA GLU A 278 -17.50 -16.65 -11.35
C GLU A 278 -16.13 -17.14 -10.84
N ALA A 279 -15.55 -18.15 -11.50
CA ALA A 279 -14.26 -18.72 -11.11
C ALA A 279 -13.13 -17.67 -11.10
N ALA A 280 -13.11 -16.73 -12.05
CA ALA A 280 -12.10 -15.67 -12.09
C ALA A 280 -12.33 -14.66 -10.96
N HIS A 281 -13.57 -14.35 -10.62
CA HIS A 281 -13.90 -13.50 -9.48
C HIS A 281 -13.49 -14.15 -8.15
N ILE A 282 -13.77 -15.43 -7.97
CA ILE A 282 -13.31 -16.19 -6.81
C ILE A 282 -11.78 -16.16 -6.69
N GLN A 283 -11.04 -16.29 -7.79
CA GLN A 283 -9.58 -16.16 -7.78
C GLN A 283 -9.13 -14.75 -7.37
N LYS A 284 -9.82 -13.69 -7.85
CA LYS A 284 -9.54 -12.32 -7.38
C LYS A 284 -9.79 -12.20 -5.87
N MET A 285 -10.90 -12.74 -5.36
CA MET A 285 -11.22 -12.69 -3.94
C MET A 285 -10.21 -13.43 -3.06
N LYS A 286 -9.64 -14.53 -3.52
CA LYS A 286 -8.59 -15.25 -2.77
C LYS A 286 -7.36 -14.40 -2.49
N LYS A 287 -7.03 -13.42 -3.33
CA LYS A 287 -5.96 -12.45 -3.06
C LYS A 287 -6.23 -11.68 -1.75
N TYR A 288 -7.45 -11.18 -1.58
CA TYR A 288 -7.86 -10.46 -0.36
C TYR A 288 -7.94 -11.41 0.84
N LEU A 289 -8.54 -12.60 0.64
CA LEU A 289 -8.73 -13.57 1.73
C LEU A 289 -7.40 -14.12 2.26
N ASN A 290 -6.31 -14.11 1.50
CA ASN A 290 -4.97 -14.44 2.01
C ASN A 290 -4.54 -13.48 3.14
N TYR A 291 -5.01 -12.23 3.15
CA TYR A 291 -4.74 -11.27 4.22
C TYR A 291 -5.82 -11.31 5.31
N ILE A 292 -7.10 -11.29 4.92
CA ILE A 292 -8.23 -11.32 5.87
C ILE A 292 -8.19 -12.59 6.71
N GLY A 293 -7.90 -13.74 6.12
CA GLY A 293 -7.87 -15.04 6.79
C GLY A 293 -6.84 -15.15 7.90
N LEU A 294 -5.79 -14.31 7.90
CA LEU A 294 -4.82 -14.25 9.02
C LEU A 294 -5.43 -13.73 10.33
N GLY A 295 -6.63 -13.18 10.31
CA GLY A 295 -7.35 -12.71 11.50
C GLY A 295 -8.57 -13.58 11.86
N ILE A 296 -8.84 -14.67 11.15
CA ILE A 296 -10.08 -15.45 11.34
C ILE A 296 -9.89 -16.56 12.37
N GLU A 297 -8.86 -17.39 12.22
CA GLU A 297 -8.55 -18.45 13.19
C GLU A 297 -7.07 -18.85 13.12
N PRO A 298 -6.50 -19.39 14.24
CA PRO A 298 -5.05 -19.58 14.37
C PRO A 298 -4.51 -20.84 13.67
N THR A 299 -5.37 -21.81 13.29
CA THR A 299 -4.88 -23.10 12.79
C THR A 299 -4.58 -23.11 11.27
N GLY A 300 -5.03 -22.06 10.55
CA GLY A 300 -4.90 -21.98 9.09
C GLY A 300 -5.94 -22.79 8.30
N GLN A 301 -6.87 -23.45 8.98
CA GLN A 301 -7.92 -24.27 8.34
C GLN A 301 -8.84 -23.43 7.44
N PHE A 302 -9.19 -22.23 7.87
CA PHE A 302 -9.97 -21.30 7.04
C PHE A 302 -9.26 -21.04 5.72
N LEU A 303 -7.97 -20.63 5.78
CA LEU A 303 -7.16 -20.34 4.58
C LEU A 303 -7.01 -21.57 3.70
N HIS A 304 -6.81 -22.75 4.29
CA HIS A 304 -6.74 -24.01 3.55
C HIS A 304 -8.04 -24.30 2.78
N ARG A 305 -9.20 -24.10 3.39
CA ARG A 305 -10.51 -24.34 2.77
C ARG A 305 -10.81 -23.27 1.71
N ILE A 306 -10.68 -21.99 2.03
CA ILE A 306 -11.08 -20.89 1.15
C ILE A 306 -10.23 -20.84 -0.16
N ARG A 307 -8.96 -21.23 -0.09
CA ARG A 307 -8.08 -21.35 -1.27
C ARG A 307 -8.53 -22.41 -2.26
N ARG A 308 -9.33 -23.38 -1.83
CA ARG A 308 -9.88 -24.46 -2.66
C ARG A 308 -11.28 -24.18 -3.20
N ALA A 309 -12.00 -23.23 -2.64
CA ALA A 309 -13.32 -22.84 -3.13
C ALA A 309 -13.29 -22.48 -4.62
N THR A 310 -14.25 -22.97 -5.38
CA THR A 310 -14.37 -22.75 -6.84
C THR A 310 -15.66 -22.06 -7.24
N THR A 311 -16.66 -22.05 -6.37
CA THR A 311 -17.97 -21.43 -6.57
C THR A 311 -18.26 -20.40 -5.50
N GLU A 312 -19.15 -19.46 -5.80
CA GLU A 312 -19.62 -18.43 -4.87
C GLU A 312 -20.35 -19.05 -3.67
N VAL A 313 -21.16 -20.07 -3.91
CA VAL A 313 -21.89 -20.80 -2.86
C VAL A 313 -20.92 -21.46 -1.87
N GLU A 314 -19.92 -22.16 -2.38
CA GLU A 314 -18.88 -22.78 -1.53
C GLU A 314 -18.07 -21.72 -0.77
N PHE A 315 -17.68 -20.64 -1.45
CA PHE A 315 -16.93 -19.53 -0.87
C PHE A 315 -17.65 -18.92 0.33
N PHE A 316 -18.93 -18.55 0.18
CA PHE A 316 -19.68 -17.95 1.28
C PHE A 316 -20.02 -18.94 2.37
N ARG A 317 -20.32 -20.21 2.05
CA ARG A 317 -20.51 -21.24 3.07
C ARG A 317 -19.26 -21.36 3.98
N ILE A 318 -18.06 -21.37 3.39
CA ILE A 318 -16.83 -21.41 4.19
C ILE A 318 -16.71 -20.16 5.07
N CYS A 319 -16.98 -18.97 4.52
CA CYS A 319 -16.94 -17.74 5.32
C CYS A 319 -17.95 -17.79 6.48
N GLU A 320 -19.16 -18.27 6.24
CA GLU A 320 -20.21 -18.38 7.24
C GLU A 320 -19.90 -19.41 8.33
N ASP A 321 -19.29 -20.56 7.98
CA ASP A 321 -18.87 -21.59 8.94
C ASP A 321 -17.95 -21.02 10.03
N TYR A 322 -17.13 -20.01 9.70
CA TYR A 322 -16.12 -19.44 10.61
C TYR A 322 -16.50 -18.08 11.21
N LEU A 323 -17.43 -17.36 10.59
CA LEU A 323 -17.68 -15.96 10.93
C LEU A 323 -19.11 -15.66 11.43
N SER A 324 -20.03 -16.66 11.46
CA SER A 324 -21.40 -16.44 11.92
C SER A 324 -21.48 -16.40 13.46
N HIS A 325 -20.73 -15.50 14.09
CA HIS A 325 -20.71 -15.33 15.55
C HIS A 325 -20.51 -13.87 15.96
N ARG A 326 -20.82 -13.54 17.23
CA ARG A 326 -20.64 -12.22 17.84
C ARG A 326 -19.41 -12.11 18.75
N GLN A 327 -18.52 -13.10 18.73
CA GLN A 327 -17.27 -13.00 19.49
C GLN A 327 -16.34 -11.97 18.83
N PRO A 328 -15.61 -11.16 19.62
CA PRO A 328 -14.62 -10.23 19.12
C PRO A 328 -13.56 -10.93 18.27
N MET A 329 -13.22 -10.33 17.13
CA MET A 329 -12.14 -10.80 16.28
C MET A 329 -10.79 -10.21 16.75
N THR A 330 -9.70 -10.94 16.50
CA THR A 330 -8.37 -10.43 16.81
C THR A 330 -8.00 -9.19 15.98
N LEU A 331 -7.41 -8.19 16.62
CA LEU A 331 -6.85 -7.03 15.95
C LEU A 331 -5.45 -7.29 15.38
N GLU A 332 -4.73 -8.30 15.87
CA GLU A 332 -3.44 -8.74 15.35
C GLU A 332 -3.59 -9.98 14.47
N PRO A 333 -2.75 -10.16 13.44
CA PRO A 333 -2.75 -11.38 12.65
C PRO A 333 -2.24 -12.56 13.47
N PHE A 334 -2.85 -13.72 13.30
CA PHE A 334 -2.28 -14.96 13.82
C PHE A 334 -0.97 -15.29 13.10
N THR A 335 0.02 -15.76 13.85
CA THR A 335 1.22 -16.38 13.30
C THR A 335 0.85 -17.82 12.94
N LEU A 336 0.69 -18.09 11.66
CA LEU A 336 0.39 -19.45 11.18
C LEU A 336 1.71 -20.21 11.03
N GLU A 337 1.78 -21.40 11.58
CA GLU A 337 2.82 -22.39 11.26
C GLU A 337 2.49 -22.97 9.86
N LEU A 338 2.85 -22.21 8.81
CA LEU A 338 2.68 -22.67 7.43
C LEU A 338 3.70 -23.78 7.14
N LYS A 339 3.25 -24.96 6.75
CA LYS A 339 4.12 -25.97 6.17
C LYS A 339 4.73 -25.41 4.89
N GLU A 340 5.99 -25.72 4.61
CA GLU A 340 6.75 -25.20 3.44
C GLU A 340 6.01 -25.31 2.10
N THR A 341 5.13 -26.31 1.95
CA THR A 341 4.30 -26.52 0.76
C THR A 341 3.25 -25.41 0.50
N ASP A 342 2.83 -24.66 1.51
CA ASP A 342 1.81 -23.61 1.37
C ASP A 342 2.40 -22.24 1.04
N VAL A 343 3.70 -22.05 1.25
CA VAL A 343 4.42 -20.80 0.98
C VAL A 343 4.55 -20.56 -0.52
N MET A 344 4.77 -21.64 -1.30
CA MET A 344 4.98 -21.54 -2.75
C MET A 344 3.74 -21.16 -3.55
N ALA A 345 2.54 -21.39 -3.02
CA ALA A 345 1.27 -21.01 -3.67
C ALA A 345 0.95 -19.50 -3.55
N GLY A 346 1.62 -18.77 -2.64
CA GLY A 346 1.45 -17.33 -2.41
C GLY A 346 2.48 -16.44 -3.15
N GLU A 347 3.49 -17.01 -3.77
CA GLU A 347 4.61 -16.25 -4.39
C GLU A 347 4.28 -15.68 -5.79
N HIS A 348 3.13 -15.94 -6.35
CA HIS A 348 2.65 -15.38 -7.62
C HIS A 348 1.61 -14.25 -7.45
N LEU A 349 1.60 -13.61 -6.28
CA LEU A 349 0.74 -12.45 -6.00
C LEU A 349 1.54 -11.16 -5.97
#